data_e521950b2fa5c0450b4ce7e3a82f8fef
#
_entry.id   e521950b2fa5c0450b4ce7e3a82f8fef
#
_cell.length_a   1.000
_cell.length_b   1.000
_cell.length_c   1.000
_cell.angle_alpha   90.00
_cell.angle_beta   90.00
_cell.angle_gamma   90.00
#
_symmetry.space_group_name_H-M   'P 1'
#
loop_
_entity.id
_entity.type
_entity.pdbx_description
1 polymer ?
#
loop_
_entity_poly.entity_id
_entity_poly.type
_entity_poly.pdbx_seq_one_letter_code
_entity_poly.pdbx_strand_id
1 'polypeptide(L)'
;MARVYDIISRLENGNQKPVVKIDADHEFKINNSKAAAFKLMALMDDNKVKESERLENIIKIGLGKEAFEYIESLGLSMPSYNLIINAIMAAIGDVDIEEIEAEAKKEKKKPRK
;
A
#
# COMPACT_ATOMS: atom_id res chain seq x y z
N MET A 1 -22.14 -35.64 -8.23
CA MET A 1 -20.74 -35.33 -8.05
C MET A 1 -20.52 -33.90 -7.59
N ALA A 2 -19.71 -33.72 -6.56
CA ALA A 2 -19.37 -32.38 -6.12
C ALA A 2 -18.41 -31.74 -7.11
N ARG A 3 -18.62 -30.45 -7.36
CA ARG A 3 -17.69 -29.70 -8.20
C ARG A 3 -16.47 -29.33 -7.36
N VAL A 4 -15.28 -29.51 -7.93
CA VAL A 4 -14.02 -29.18 -7.26
C VAL A 4 -13.46 -27.89 -7.85
N TYR A 5 -13.13 -26.94 -6.98
CA TYR A 5 -12.49 -25.70 -7.39
C TYR A 5 -11.03 -25.75 -7.01
N ASP A 6 -10.17 -26.00 -7.99
CA ASP A 6 -8.73 -26.08 -7.76
C ASP A 6 -8.11 -24.70 -7.93
N ILE A 7 -7.73 -24.11 -6.83
CA ILE A 7 -7.18 -22.74 -6.82
C ILE A 7 -5.72 -22.70 -6.37
N ILE A 8 -5.04 -23.86 -6.40
CA ILE A 8 -3.67 -23.97 -5.89
C ILE A 8 -2.72 -22.97 -6.54
N SER A 9 -2.69 -22.91 -7.86
CA SER A 9 -1.80 -21.99 -8.57
C SER A 9 -2.12 -20.54 -8.27
N ARG A 10 -3.39 -20.21 -8.18
CA ARG A 10 -3.81 -18.85 -7.87
C ARG A 10 -3.41 -18.44 -6.46
N LEU A 11 -3.51 -19.38 -5.51
CA LEU A 11 -3.09 -19.11 -4.14
C LEU A 11 -1.58 -18.93 -4.06
N GLU A 12 -0.81 -19.75 -4.75
CA GLU A 12 0.64 -19.61 -4.78
C GLU A 12 1.07 -18.26 -5.34
N ASN A 13 0.45 -17.83 -6.45
CA ASN A 13 0.76 -16.53 -7.06
C ASN A 13 0.31 -15.38 -6.17
N GLY A 14 -0.84 -15.51 -5.54
CA GLY A 14 -1.38 -14.47 -4.66
C GLY A 14 -0.60 -14.30 -3.37
N ASN A 15 0.12 -15.35 -2.95
CA ASN A 15 0.91 -15.30 -1.72
C ASN A 15 2.32 -14.73 -1.93
N GLN A 16 2.73 -14.51 -3.17
CA GLN A 16 4.01 -13.86 -3.43
C GLN A 16 3.93 -12.40 -2.99
N LYS A 17 4.91 -11.98 -2.22
CA LYS A 17 4.93 -10.60 -1.73
C LYS A 17 5.52 -9.67 -2.78
N PRO A 18 4.79 -8.63 -3.16
CA PRO A 18 5.35 -7.63 -4.07
C PRO A 18 6.50 -6.90 -3.41
N VAL A 19 7.33 -6.28 -4.23
CA VAL A 19 8.53 -5.58 -3.77
C VAL A 19 8.44 -4.14 -4.26
N VAL A 20 8.76 -3.19 -3.38
CA VAL A 20 8.94 -1.81 -3.78
C VAL A 20 10.43 -1.48 -3.73
N LYS A 21 10.94 -0.90 -4.81
CA LYS A 21 12.33 -0.44 -4.86
C LYS A 21 12.36 1.05 -4.54
N ILE A 22 13.08 1.40 -3.50
CA ILE A 22 13.24 2.79 -3.09
C ILE A 22 14.44 3.41 -3.82
N ASP A 23 15.53 2.64 -3.90
CA ASP A 23 16.70 3.03 -4.69
C ASP A 23 17.41 1.76 -5.16
N ALA A 24 18.56 1.92 -5.83
CA ALA A 24 19.29 0.79 -6.42
C ALA A 24 19.72 -0.25 -5.39
N ASP A 25 19.94 0.16 -4.16
CA ASP A 25 20.47 -0.71 -3.11
C ASP A 25 19.41 -1.12 -2.08
N HIS A 26 18.24 -0.54 -2.14
CA HIS A 26 17.20 -0.77 -1.13
C HIS A 26 15.88 -1.14 -1.75
N GLU A 27 15.42 -2.34 -1.44
CA GLU A 27 14.08 -2.78 -1.82
C GLU A 27 13.45 -3.45 -0.61
N PHE A 28 12.14 -3.33 -0.50
CA PHE A 28 11.41 -3.88 0.63
C PHE A 28 10.20 -4.67 0.15
N LYS A 29 9.94 -5.79 0.82
CA LYS A 29 8.75 -6.57 0.53
C LYS A 29 7.54 -5.90 1.13
N ILE A 30 6.47 -5.85 0.37
CA ILE A 30 5.22 -5.26 0.84
C ILE A 30 4.38 -6.35 1.49
N ASN A 31 3.90 -6.07 2.69
CA ASN A 31 3.02 -6.98 3.40
C ASN A 31 1.61 -6.83 2.87
N ASN A 32 1.22 -7.71 1.97
CA ASN A 32 -0.11 -7.70 1.36
C ASN A 32 -1.04 -8.74 1.97
N SER A 33 -0.78 -9.14 3.21
CA SER A 33 -1.62 -10.10 3.90
C SER A 33 -3.00 -9.53 4.22
N LYS A 34 -3.96 -10.40 4.44
CA LYS A 34 -5.30 -10.01 4.85
C LYS A 34 -5.28 -9.15 6.11
N ALA A 35 -4.43 -9.54 7.08
CA ALA A 35 -4.31 -8.79 8.34
C ALA A 35 -3.80 -7.37 8.09
N ALA A 36 -2.80 -7.21 7.22
CA ALA A 36 -2.30 -5.89 6.87
C ALA A 36 -3.35 -5.06 6.14
N ALA A 37 -4.07 -5.67 5.21
CA ALA A 37 -5.13 -4.99 4.48
C ALA A 37 -6.23 -4.48 5.42
N PHE A 38 -6.63 -5.29 6.38
CA PHE A 38 -7.66 -4.89 7.35
C PHE A 38 -7.17 -3.76 8.26
N LYS A 39 -5.89 -3.81 8.67
CA LYS A 39 -5.32 -2.72 9.47
C LYS A 39 -5.31 -1.41 8.70
N LEU A 40 -4.98 -1.47 7.41
CA LEU A 40 -4.98 -0.27 6.57
C LEU A 40 -6.39 0.29 6.39
N MET A 41 -7.37 -0.59 6.17
CA MET A 41 -8.75 -0.16 6.03
C MET A 41 -9.25 0.53 7.30
N ALA A 42 -8.95 -0.04 8.47
CA ALA A 42 -9.33 0.55 9.74
C ALA A 42 -8.66 1.90 9.94
N LEU A 43 -7.40 2.01 9.55
CA LEU A 43 -6.65 3.26 9.65
C LEU A 43 -7.24 4.36 8.77
N MET A 44 -7.64 4.00 7.55
CA MET A 44 -8.23 4.95 6.62
C MET A 44 -9.60 5.46 7.10
N ASP A 45 -10.32 4.64 7.84
CA ASP A 45 -11.63 4.99 8.37
C ASP A 45 -11.57 5.74 9.69
N ASP A 46 -10.41 5.81 10.33
CA ASP A 46 -10.26 6.43 11.64
C ASP A 46 -10.07 7.94 11.50
N ASN A 47 -11.12 8.68 11.75
CA ASN A 47 -11.11 10.15 11.64
C ASN A 47 -10.34 10.84 12.76
N LYS A 48 -9.99 10.11 13.81
CA LYS A 48 -9.26 10.66 14.95
C LYS A 48 -7.76 10.71 14.73
N VAL A 49 -7.27 9.95 13.77
CA VAL A 49 -5.85 9.89 13.45
C VAL A 49 -5.48 11.10 12.59
N LYS A 50 -4.39 11.78 12.96
CA LYS A 50 -3.88 12.89 12.16
C LYS A 50 -3.37 12.38 10.82
N GLU A 51 -3.49 13.23 9.80
CA GLU A 51 -3.05 12.87 8.44
C GLU A 51 -1.58 12.41 8.41
N SER A 52 -0.70 13.13 9.11
CA SER A 52 0.71 12.75 9.15
C SER A 52 0.93 11.39 9.79
N GLU A 53 0.22 11.10 10.88
CA GLU A 53 0.31 9.80 11.54
C GLU A 53 -0.25 8.70 10.66
N ARG A 54 -1.33 8.98 9.93
CA ARG A 54 -1.93 8.00 9.02
C ARG A 54 -0.94 7.59 7.94
N LEU A 55 -0.28 8.56 7.31
CA LEU A 55 0.70 8.29 6.27
C LEU A 55 1.86 7.45 6.80
N GLU A 56 2.38 7.82 7.96
CA GLU A 56 3.48 7.07 8.58
C GLU A 56 3.07 5.64 8.90
N ASN A 57 1.87 5.46 9.43
CA ASN A 57 1.39 4.13 9.79
C ASN A 57 1.13 3.26 8.58
N ILE A 58 0.73 3.83 7.44
CA ILE A 58 0.59 3.08 6.20
C ILE A 58 1.92 2.43 5.83
N ILE A 59 3.01 3.18 5.91
CA ILE A 59 4.33 2.65 5.60
C ILE A 59 4.75 1.58 6.61
N LYS A 60 4.51 1.81 7.90
CA LYS A 60 4.86 0.84 8.93
C LYS A 60 4.10 -0.48 8.75
N ILE A 61 2.83 -0.41 8.41
CA ILE A 61 2.02 -1.62 8.19
C ILE A 61 2.46 -2.32 6.91
N GLY A 62 2.69 -1.57 5.84
CA GLY A 62 2.99 -2.13 4.54
C GLY A 62 4.42 -2.62 4.38
N LEU A 63 5.39 -1.93 4.95
CA LEU A 63 6.81 -2.23 4.75
C LEU A 63 7.54 -2.63 6.02
N GLY A 64 7.02 -2.27 7.17
CA GLY A 64 7.65 -2.55 8.45
C GLY A 64 8.43 -1.36 8.98
N LYS A 65 8.79 -1.45 10.27
CA LYS A 65 9.44 -0.36 10.99
C LYS A 65 10.82 -0.01 10.41
N GLU A 66 11.58 -1.03 10.04
CA GLU A 66 12.93 -0.85 9.52
C GLU A 66 12.91 -0.05 8.21
N ALA A 67 12.02 -0.41 7.31
CA ALA A 67 11.84 0.31 6.05
C ALA A 67 11.36 1.74 6.30
N PHE A 68 10.44 1.90 7.24
CA PHE A 68 9.95 3.23 7.62
C PHE A 68 11.09 4.13 8.08
N GLU A 69 11.96 3.62 8.97
CA GLU A 69 13.10 4.40 9.47
C GLU A 69 14.04 4.80 8.34
N TYR A 70 14.29 3.87 7.41
CA TYR A 70 15.14 4.19 6.26
C TYR A 70 14.53 5.29 5.40
N ILE A 71 13.24 5.18 5.10
CA ILE A 71 12.53 6.17 4.28
C ILE A 71 12.55 7.55 4.95
N GLU A 72 12.34 7.60 6.26
CA GLU A 72 12.39 8.86 7.00
C GLU A 72 13.77 9.49 6.93
N SER A 73 14.82 8.68 6.92
CA SER A 73 16.20 9.17 6.84
C SER A 73 16.50 9.86 5.51
N LEU A 74 15.72 9.58 4.47
CA LEU A 74 15.94 10.16 3.14
C LEU A 74 15.44 11.60 3.01
N GLY A 75 14.59 12.04 3.91
CA GLY A 75 14.02 13.38 3.87
C GLY A 75 13.28 13.69 2.58
N LEU A 76 12.42 12.77 2.15
CA LEU A 76 11.71 12.89 0.87
C LEU A 76 10.69 14.02 0.86
N SER A 77 10.45 14.57 -0.32
CA SER A 77 9.37 15.52 -0.53
C SER A 77 8.02 14.81 -0.37
N MET A 78 6.96 15.58 -0.15
CA MET A 78 5.61 15.00 -0.04
C MET A 78 5.18 14.23 -1.29
N PRO A 79 5.40 14.73 -2.51
CA PRO A 79 5.04 13.92 -3.68
C PRO A 79 5.79 12.59 -3.74
N SER A 80 7.06 12.56 -3.36
CA SER A 80 7.83 11.31 -3.33
C SER A 80 7.33 10.36 -2.25
N TYR A 81 7.00 10.91 -1.08
CA TYR A 81 6.44 10.14 0.02
C TYR A 81 5.10 9.50 -0.39
N ASN A 82 4.23 10.30 -1.02
CA ASN A 82 2.94 9.81 -1.51
C ASN A 82 3.09 8.73 -2.58
N LEU A 83 4.14 8.81 -3.38
CA LEU A 83 4.41 7.78 -4.39
C LEU A 83 4.66 6.43 -3.73
N ILE A 84 5.40 6.41 -2.63
CA ILE A 84 5.65 5.18 -1.87
C ILE A 84 4.33 4.64 -1.30
N ILE A 85 3.51 5.52 -0.73
CA ILE A 85 2.22 5.14 -0.19
C ILE A 85 1.32 4.55 -1.27
N ASN A 86 1.28 5.17 -2.44
CA ASN A 86 0.50 4.69 -3.56
C ASN A 86 0.97 3.32 -4.03
N ALA A 87 2.29 3.08 -4.02
CA ALA A 87 2.84 1.77 -4.35
C ALA A 87 2.37 0.69 -3.38
N ILE A 88 2.34 1.01 -2.08
CA ILE A 88 1.86 0.08 -1.06
C ILE A 88 0.38 -0.23 -1.29
N MET A 89 -0.43 0.79 -1.50
CA MET A 89 -1.87 0.60 -1.71
C MET A 89 -2.15 -0.18 -2.99
N ALA A 90 -1.40 0.10 -4.04
CA ALA A 90 -1.55 -0.62 -5.31
C ALA A 90 -1.21 -2.11 -5.14
N ALA A 91 -0.14 -2.40 -4.42
CA ALA A 91 0.29 -3.79 -4.19
C ALA A 91 -0.73 -4.56 -3.37
N ILE A 92 -1.29 -3.94 -2.34
CA ILE A 92 -2.30 -4.58 -1.49
C ILE A 92 -3.59 -4.83 -2.25
N GLY A 93 -3.97 -3.88 -3.13
CA GLY A 93 -5.15 -4.03 -3.98
C GLY A 93 -4.91 -4.83 -5.25
N ASP A 94 -3.67 -5.24 -5.50
CA ASP A 94 -3.27 -5.96 -6.72
C ASP A 94 -3.65 -5.20 -7.99
N VAL A 95 -3.37 -3.91 -7.99
CA VAL A 95 -3.60 -3.02 -9.12
C VAL A 95 -2.33 -2.21 -9.41
N ASP A 96 -2.31 -1.51 -10.53
CA ASP A 96 -1.18 -0.68 -10.90
C ASP A 96 -1.20 0.64 -10.12
N ILE A 97 -0.02 1.22 -9.93
CA ILE A 97 0.11 2.53 -9.26
C ILE A 97 -0.72 3.58 -10.00
N GLU A 98 -0.69 3.52 -11.32
CA GLU A 98 -1.42 4.46 -12.17
C GLU A 98 -2.92 4.43 -11.89
N GLU A 99 -3.48 3.26 -11.58
CA GLU A 99 -4.89 3.15 -11.25
C GLU A 99 -5.21 3.88 -9.93
N ILE A 100 -4.34 3.74 -8.94
CA ILE A 100 -4.51 4.44 -7.65
C ILE A 100 -4.44 5.95 -7.86
N GLU A 101 -3.48 6.40 -8.66
CA GLU A 101 -3.31 7.82 -8.95
C GLU A 101 -4.51 8.39 -9.72
N ALA A 102 -5.04 7.62 -10.66
CA ALA A 102 -6.20 8.04 -11.44
C ALA A 102 -7.43 8.20 -10.55
N GLU A 103 -7.65 7.28 -9.61
CA GLU A 103 -8.76 7.38 -8.67
C GLU A 103 -8.63 8.62 -7.78
N ALA A 104 -7.42 8.89 -7.28
CA ALA A 104 -7.18 10.06 -6.46
C ALA A 104 -7.47 11.35 -7.24
N LYS A 105 -7.08 11.41 -8.52
CA LYS A 105 -7.36 12.56 -9.38
C LYS A 105 -8.86 12.73 -9.62
N LYS A 106 -9.56 11.62 -9.83
CA LYS A 106 -11.02 11.66 -10.04
C LYS A 106 -11.72 12.22 -8.81
N GLU A 107 -11.32 11.79 -7.62
CA GLU A 107 -11.91 12.30 -6.38
C GLU A 107 -11.67 13.78 -6.20
N LYS A 108 -10.47 14.25 -6.52
CA LYS A 108 -10.14 15.67 -6.43
C LYS A 108 -10.93 16.53 -7.40
N LYS A 109 -11.31 15.95 -8.55
CA LYS A 109 -12.05 16.67 -9.59
C LYS A 109 -13.55 16.65 -9.42
N LYS A 110 -14.08 15.87 -8.47
CA LYS A 110 -15.51 15.82 -8.25
C LYS A 110 -16.03 17.19 -7.81
N PRO A 111 -17.10 17.68 -8.44
CA PRO A 111 -17.66 18.96 -8.02
C PRO A 111 -18.18 18.85 -6.60
N ARG A 112 -17.91 19.87 -5.82
CA ARG A 112 -18.46 19.99 -4.49
C ARG A 112 -19.81 20.66 -4.55
N LYS A 113 -20.72 20.08 -3.82
CA LYS A 113 -22.03 20.68 -3.67
C LYS A 113 -22.12 21.45 -2.38
#